data_c1f8ce7962a31086be697420a35857a4
#
_entry.id   c1f8ce7962a31086be697420a35857a4
#
_cell.length_a   1.000
_cell.length_b   1.000
_cell.length_c   1.000
_cell.angle_alpha   90.00
_cell.angle_beta   90.00
_cell.angle_gamma   90.00
#
_symmetry.space_group_name_H-M   'P 1'
#
loop_
_entity.id
_entity.type
_entity.pdbx_description
1 polymer ?
#
loop_
_entity_poly.entity_id
_entity_poly.type
_entity_poly.pdbx_seq_one_letter_code
_entity_poly.pdbx_strand_id
1 'polypeptide(L)'
;MAKNIIVVTGSVRKTGNSALLANAFIKGARGNGNAIQRVETANRKFSPFRDKENAWRKGKPSLIEDDFNLLAPYLYVSDVLVLASPVYFGGFSSAIKMFIDNLYAFTVPHRRRSLSFEKAILLAVAREDEEDTFVGITHEFKRILKELNIPEFEIITVGGVHLREDIVGHEALERARELGKTIN
;
A
#
# COMPACT_ATOMS: atom_id res chain seq x y z
N MET A 1 13.01 -6.32 16.40
CA MET A 1 14.00 -6.60 15.31
C MET A 1 13.69 -5.70 14.13
N ALA A 2 14.69 -5.23 13.36
CA ALA A 2 14.43 -4.42 12.17
C ALA A 2 13.52 -5.16 11.18
N LYS A 3 12.51 -4.47 10.63
CA LYS A 3 11.51 -5.02 9.71
C LYS A 3 11.78 -4.61 8.26
N ASN A 4 11.32 -5.42 7.33
CA ASN A 4 11.25 -5.08 5.93
C ASN A 4 9.86 -4.50 5.63
N ILE A 5 9.82 -3.26 5.17
CA ILE A 5 8.57 -2.54 4.93
C ILE A 5 8.44 -2.22 3.45
N ILE A 6 7.36 -2.65 2.81
CA ILE A 6 7.02 -2.21 1.46
C ILE A 6 5.97 -1.10 1.53
N VAL A 7 6.30 0.07 0.96
CA VAL A 7 5.43 1.25 0.93
C VAL A 7 5.01 1.52 -0.50
N VAL A 8 3.74 1.32 -0.80
CA VAL A 8 3.15 1.47 -2.13
C VAL A 8 2.34 2.76 -2.17
N THR A 9 2.68 3.66 -3.10
CA THR A 9 2.03 4.96 -3.24
C THR A 9 1.23 5.03 -4.53
N GLY A 10 -0.07 5.39 -4.42
CA GLY A 10 -1.02 5.49 -5.52
C GLY A 10 -1.18 6.89 -6.13
N SER A 11 -0.39 7.87 -5.68
CA SER A 11 -0.43 9.23 -6.24
C SER A 11 0.44 9.35 -7.47
N VAL A 12 -0.11 9.91 -8.55
CA VAL A 12 0.67 10.30 -9.74
C VAL A 12 1.44 11.63 -9.54
N ARG A 13 1.19 12.32 -8.43
CA ARG A 13 1.84 13.59 -8.08
C ARG A 13 3.01 13.30 -7.12
N LYS A 14 4.24 13.71 -7.47
CA LYS A 14 5.43 13.50 -6.62
C LYS A 14 5.29 14.12 -5.21
N THR A 15 4.65 15.30 -5.11
CA THR A 15 4.34 16.00 -3.86
C THR A 15 2.85 15.97 -3.53
N GLY A 16 2.15 14.90 -3.93
CA GLY A 16 0.74 14.71 -3.58
C GLY A 16 0.58 14.43 -2.08
N ASN A 17 -0.58 14.81 -1.51
CA ASN A 17 -0.85 14.69 -0.07
C ASN A 17 -0.63 13.27 0.48
N SER A 18 -1.09 12.23 -0.23
CA SER A 18 -0.83 10.83 0.17
C SER A 18 0.65 10.45 0.10
N ALA A 19 1.41 11.02 -0.84
CA ALA A 19 2.85 10.78 -0.92
C ALA A 19 3.60 11.46 0.23
N LEU A 20 3.17 12.66 0.65
CA LEU A 20 3.72 13.36 1.81
C LEU A 20 3.41 12.61 3.11
N LEU A 21 2.18 12.08 3.25
CA LEU A 21 1.81 11.26 4.39
C LEU A 21 2.66 9.98 4.48
N ALA A 22 2.88 9.31 3.34
CA ALA A 22 3.79 8.16 3.26
C ALA A 22 5.24 8.53 3.59
N ASN A 23 5.71 9.70 3.17
CA ASN A 23 7.07 10.19 3.49
C ASN A 23 7.25 10.41 5.00
N ALA A 24 6.22 10.95 5.67
CA ALA A 24 6.24 11.14 7.13
C ALA A 24 6.35 9.78 7.85
N PHE A 25 5.55 8.79 7.45
CA PHE A 25 5.66 7.43 7.96
C PHE A 25 7.07 6.83 7.74
N ILE A 26 7.58 6.90 6.51
CA ILE A 26 8.90 6.38 6.15
C ILE A 26 10.00 7.02 7.02
N LYS A 27 9.90 8.34 7.26
CA LYS A 27 10.87 9.06 8.11
C LYS A 27 10.88 8.49 9.54
N GLY A 28 9.71 8.20 10.09
CA GLY A 28 9.59 7.54 11.41
C GLY A 28 10.17 6.13 11.40
N ALA A 29 9.77 5.31 10.44
CA ALA A 29 10.16 3.91 10.36
C ALA A 29 11.67 3.70 10.16
N ARG A 30 12.34 4.55 9.39
CA ARG A 30 13.80 4.50 9.18
C ARG A 30 14.59 4.72 10.47
N GLY A 31 14.05 5.48 11.41
CA GLY A 31 14.71 5.73 12.70
C GLY A 31 14.99 4.46 13.50
N ASN A 32 14.27 3.37 13.25
CA ASN A 32 14.43 2.08 13.94
C ASN A 32 15.29 1.07 13.13
N GLY A 33 15.98 1.52 12.09
CA GLY A 33 16.81 0.64 11.26
C GLY A 33 16.05 -0.25 10.28
N ASN A 34 14.74 -0.02 10.08
CA ASN A 34 13.92 -0.78 9.14
C ASN A 34 14.36 -0.59 7.68
N ALA A 35 14.31 -1.66 6.90
CA ALA A 35 14.55 -1.62 5.46
C ALA A 35 13.26 -1.19 4.74
N ILE A 36 13.33 -0.13 3.92
CA ILE A 36 12.16 0.42 3.23
C ILE A 36 12.29 0.21 1.72
N GLN A 37 11.37 -0.57 1.17
CA GLN A 37 11.14 -0.65 -0.27
C GLN A 37 9.98 0.25 -0.66
N ARG A 38 10.26 1.36 -1.35
CA ARG A 38 9.21 2.25 -1.89
C ARG A 38 8.83 1.86 -3.30
N VAL A 39 7.54 1.78 -3.56
CA VAL A 39 6.92 1.50 -4.86
C VAL A 39 6.01 2.66 -5.23
N GLU A 40 6.41 3.44 -6.23
CA GLU A 40 5.57 4.50 -6.81
C GLU A 40 4.83 3.94 -8.02
N THR A 41 3.55 3.61 -7.86
CA THR A 41 2.78 2.92 -8.90
C THR A 41 2.66 3.73 -10.19
N ALA A 42 2.66 5.06 -10.08
CA ALA A 42 2.64 5.95 -11.25
C ALA A 42 3.85 5.83 -12.17
N ASN A 43 4.98 5.33 -11.65
CA ASN A 43 6.24 5.14 -12.38
C ASN A 43 6.45 3.67 -12.78
N ARG A 44 5.44 2.81 -12.62
CA ARG A 44 5.49 1.39 -12.90
C ARG A 44 4.52 0.98 -13.99
N LYS A 45 4.92 0.04 -14.80
CA LYS A 45 4.07 -0.59 -15.80
C LYS A 45 3.46 -1.85 -15.22
N PHE A 46 2.33 -1.70 -14.56
CA PHE A 46 1.52 -2.83 -14.12
C PHE A 46 0.46 -3.14 -15.16
N SER A 47 0.27 -4.40 -15.46
CA SER A 47 -0.84 -4.87 -16.27
C SER A 47 -2.01 -5.27 -15.37
N PRO A 48 -3.26 -5.15 -15.86
CA PRO A 48 -4.41 -5.71 -15.15
C PRO A 48 -4.17 -7.19 -14.85
N PHE A 49 -4.52 -7.60 -13.63
CA PHE A 49 -4.44 -9.00 -13.26
C PHE A 49 -5.22 -9.88 -14.25
N ARG A 50 -4.57 -10.89 -14.75
CA ARG A 50 -5.20 -11.89 -15.63
C ARG A 50 -4.99 -13.25 -15.00
N ASP A 51 -6.08 -13.83 -14.51
CA ASP A 51 -6.09 -15.23 -14.10
C ASP A 51 -5.99 -16.11 -15.36
N LYS A 52 -4.75 -16.30 -15.82
CA LYS A 52 -4.48 -17.36 -16.80
C LYS A 52 -4.11 -18.61 -16.02
N GLU A 53 -4.90 -19.64 -16.18
CA GLU A 53 -4.67 -20.96 -15.61
C GLU A 53 -3.18 -21.29 -15.53
N ASN A 54 -2.68 -21.48 -14.30
CA ASN A 54 -1.36 -21.98 -13.99
C ASN A 54 -0.17 -21.00 -14.03
N ALA A 55 -0.32 -19.68 -14.13
CA ALA A 55 0.83 -18.78 -14.03
C ALA A 55 1.55 -18.95 -12.70
N TRP A 56 0.81 -18.94 -11.64
CA TRP A 56 1.27 -19.12 -10.27
C TRP A 56 1.80 -20.55 -10.00
N ARG A 57 1.33 -21.59 -10.71
CA ARG A 57 1.93 -22.93 -10.65
C ARG A 57 3.37 -22.94 -11.14
N LYS A 58 3.74 -22.03 -12.05
CA LYS A 58 5.11 -21.83 -12.54
C LYS A 58 5.96 -20.95 -11.62
N GLY A 59 5.42 -20.51 -10.48
CA GLY A 59 6.12 -19.69 -9.49
C GLY A 59 6.29 -18.23 -9.88
N LYS A 60 5.50 -17.74 -10.84
CA LYS A 60 5.41 -16.33 -11.21
C LYS A 60 4.09 -15.77 -10.69
N PRO A 61 4.06 -14.60 -10.03
CA PRO A 61 2.82 -13.95 -9.55
C PRO A 61 1.96 -13.43 -10.70
N SER A 62 2.54 -13.20 -11.88
CA SER A 62 1.82 -12.83 -13.10
C SER A 62 2.43 -13.55 -14.31
N LEU A 63 1.61 -13.84 -15.33
CA LEU A 63 2.12 -14.34 -16.62
C LEU A 63 2.67 -13.23 -17.50
N ILE A 64 2.36 -12.00 -17.18
CA ILE A 64 2.80 -10.84 -17.95
C ILE A 64 4.14 -10.42 -17.36
N GLU A 65 5.14 -10.32 -18.19
CA GLU A 65 6.42 -9.73 -17.78
C GLU A 65 6.23 -8.22 -17.65
N ASP A 66 5.90 -7.78 -16.45
CA ASP A 66 5.73 -6.40 -16.08
C ASP A 66 6.46 -6.08 -14.77
N ASP A 67 6.34 -4.83 -14.33
CA ASP A 67 7.03 -4.37 -13.13
C ASP A 67 6.56 -5.06 -11.84
N PHE A 68 5.37 -5.69 -11.83
CA PHE A 68 4.89 -6.41 -10.67
C PHE A 68 5.74 -7.65 -10.36
N ASN A 69 6.19 -8.37 -11.40
CA ASN A 69 7.08 -9.51 -11.23
C ASN A 69 8.42 -9.14 -10.60
N LEU A 70 8.92 -7.91 -10.88
CA LEU A 70 10.14 -7.39 -10.27
C LEU A 70 9.98 -7.09 -8.78
N LEU A 71 8.75 -6.88 -8.33
CA LEU A 71 8.45 -6.63 -6.91
C LEU A 71 8.24 -7.89 -6.09
N ALA A 72 7.96 -9.04 -6.74
CA ALA A 72 7.69 -10.30 -6.03
C ALA A 72 8.77 -10.68 -4.99
N PRO A 73 10.08 -10.55 -5.24
CA PRO A 73 11.10 -10.83 -4.23
C PRO A 73 10.97 -9.97 -2.97
N TYR A 74 10.63 -8.68 -3.13
CA TYR A 74 10.43 -7.75 -2.02
C TYR A 74 9.15 -8.07 -1.24
N LEU A 75 8.06 -8.43 -1.95
CA LEU A 75 6.81 -8.85 -1.32
C LEU A 75 7.01 -10.08 -0.42
N TYR A 76 7.83 -11.04 -0.85
CA TYR A 76 8.09 -12.26 -0.09
C TYR A 76 8.89 -12.06 1.20
N VAL A 77 9.66 -10.99 1.30
CA VAL A 77 10.50 -10.72 2.47
C VAL A 77 9.97 -9.59 3.33
N SER A 78 8.89 -8.94 2.91
CA SER A 78 8.31 -7.82 3.65
C SER A 78 7.44 -8.30 4.81
N ASP A 79 7.65 -7.68 5.96
CA ASP A 79 6.88 -7.90 7.18
C ASP A 79 5.68 -6.94 7.25
N VAL A 80 5.81 -5.74 6.66
CA VAL A 80 4.78 -4.69 6.73
C VAL A 80 4.42 -4.18 5.34
N LEU A 81 3.10 -4.13 5.05
CA LEU A 81 2.53 -3.56 3.84
C LEU A 81 1.93 -2.18 4.13
N VAL A 82 2.40 -1.13 3.48
CA VAL A 82 1.82 0.21 3.59
C VAL A 82 1.21 0.61 2.25
N LEU A 83 -0.08 0.93 2.26
CA LEU A 83 -0.83 1.41 1.10
C LEU A 83 -1.17 2.90 1.30
N ALA A 84 -0.56 3.78 0.50
CA ALA A 84 -0.81 5.21 0.55
C ALA A 84 -1.53 5.68 -0.72
N SER A 85 -2.78 6.13 -0.61
CA SER A 85 -3.64 6.44 -1.76
C SER A 85 -4.46 7.71 -1.58
N PRO A 86 -4.62 8.53 -2.62
CA PRO A 86 -5.77 9.42 -2.67
C PRO A 86 -7.06 8.57 -2.80
N VAL A 87 -8.16 9.08 -2.24
CA VAL A 87 -9.49 8.48 -2.40
C VAL A 87 -10.11 9.00 -3.69
N TYR A 88 -10.51 8.10 -4.59
CA TYR A 88 -11.27 8.42 -5.79
C TYR A 88 -12.55 7.59 -5.82
N PHE A 89 -13.70 8.25 -5.87
CA PHE A 89 -15.02 7.60 -5.83
C PHE A 89 -15.15 6.59 -4.66
N GLY A 90 -14.66 6.98 -3.48
CA GLY A 90 -14.72 6.19 -2.26
C GLY A 90 -13.71 5.03 -2.17
N GLY A 91 -12.87 4.79 -3.19
CA GLY A 91 -11.94 3.67 -3.26
C GLY A 91 -10.49 4.06 -3.51
N PHE A 92 -9.65 3.05 -3.70
CA PHE A 92 -8.26 3.23 -4.10
C PHE A 92 -8.13 3.83 -5.51
N SER A 93 -7.10 4.65 -5.73
CA SER A 93 -6.77 5.13 -7.09
C SER A 93 -6.46 3.95 -8.02
N SER A 94 -6.77 4.09 -9.32
CA SER A 94 -6.53 3.03 -10.31
C SER A 94 -5.07 2.57 -10.34
N ALA A 95 -4.12 3.47 -10.12
CA ALA A 95 -2.70 3.16 -10.14
C ALA A 95 -2.31 2.17 -9.02
N ILE A 96 -2.78 2.38 -7.80
CA ILE A 96 -2.51 1.45 -6.69
C ILE A 96 -3.42 0.22 -6.77
N LYS A 97 -4.64 0.38 -7.31
CA LYS A 97 -5.58 -0.73 -7.48
C LYS A 97 -5.02 -1.83 -8.38
N MET A 98 -4.33 -1.48 -9.46
CA MET A 98 -3.64 -2.47 -10.29
C MET A 98 -2.60 -3.28 -9.52
N PHE A 99 -1.83 -2.63 -8.62
CA PHE A 99 -0.91 -3.33 -7.74
C PHE A 99 -1.66 -4.28 -6.79
N ILE A 100 -2.75 -3.80 -6.16
CA ILE A 100 -3.58 -4.59 -5.23
C ILE A 100 -4.16 -5.81 -5.92
N ASP A 101 -4.73 -5.64 -7.13
CA ASP A 101 -5.34 -6.75 -7.87
C ASP A 101 -4.32 -7.83 -8.23
N ASN A 102 -3.09 -7.46 -8.50
CA ASN A 102 -2.02 -8.43 -8.75
C ASN A 102 -1.59 -9.21 -7.49
N LEU A 103 -1.85 -8.67 -6.27
CA LEU A 103 -1.64 -9.45 -5.03
C LEU A 103 -2.54 -10.69 -4.95
N TYR A 104 -3.65 -10.72 -5.71
CA TYR A 104 -4.53 -11.89 -5.76
C TYR A 104 -3.78 -13.17 -6.16
N ALA A 105 -2.73 -13.07 -6.97
CA ALA A 105 -1.89 -14.20 -7.33
C ALA A 105 -1.29 -14.95 -6.12
N PHE A 106 -1.20 -14.29 -4.97
CA PHE A 106 -0.65 -14.87 -3.74
C PHE A 106 -1.71 -15.49 -2.84
N THR A 107 -3.00 -15.37 -3.16
CA THR A 107 -4.11 -15.95 -2.38
C THR A 107 -4.53 -17.33 -2.86
N VAL A 108 -4.08 -17.74 -4.05
CA VAL A 108 -4.50 -19.01 -4.67
C VAL A 108 -3.91 -20.25 -3.96
N PRO A 109 -4.66 -21.38 -3.89
CA PRO A 109 -4.30 -22.53 -3.05
C PRO A 109 -2.96 -23.20 -3.35
N HIS A 110 -2.50 -23.17 -4.59
CA HIS A 110 -1.29 -23.89 -5.02
C HIS A 110 -0.08 -22.96 -5.23
N ARG A 111 -0.07 -21.81 -4.55
CA ARG A 111 1.09 -20.89 -4.58
C ARG A 111 2.35 -21.56 -4.07
N ARG A 112 3.48 -21.24 -4.69
CA ARG A 112 4.80 -21.75 -4.23
C ARG A 112 5.21 -21.15 -2.88
N ARG A 113 4.84 -19.89 -2.62
CA ARG A 113 5.20 -19.16 -1.42
C ARG A 113 4.07 -18.20 -1.04
N SER A 114 3.72 -18.16 0.24
CA SER A 114 2.80 -17.20 0.81
C SER A 114 3.49 -15.87 1.06
N LEU A 115 2.74 -14.78 1.05
CA LEU A 115 3.14 -13.54 1.68
C LEU A 115 3.03 -13.71 3.21
N SER A 116 3.93 -13.08 3.94
CA SER A 116 4.03 -13.21 5.40
C SER A 116 3.93 -11.86 6.10
N PHE A 117 3.10 -10.96 5.58
CA PHE A 117 2.86 -9.69 6.24
C PHE A 117 2.29 -9.89 7.65
N GLU A 118 2.92 -9.30 8.64
CA GLU A 118 2.45 -9.27 10.02
C GLU A 118 1.49 -8.11 10.24
N LYS A 119 1.71 -7.00 9.54
CA LYS A 119 0.94 -5.76 9.67
C LYS A 119 0.71 -5.08 8.33
N ALA A 120 -0.44 -4.41 8.20
CA ALA A 120 -0.68 -3.50 7.09
C ALA A 120 -1.14 -2.12 7.58
N ILE A 121 -0.82 -1.08 6.79
CA ILE A 121 -1.13 0.31 7.13
C ILE A 121 -1.79 0.97 5.91
N LEU A 122 -2.95 1.59 6.14
CA LEU A 122 -3.61 2.45 5.17
C LEU A 122 -3.33 3.92 5.50
N LEU A 123 -2.82 4.65 4.52
CA LEU A 123 -2.63 6.09 4.56
C LEU A 123 -3.49 6.71 3.44
N ALA A 124 -4.69 7.17 3.75
CA ALA A 124 -5.63 7.68 2.75
C ALA A 124 -5.89 9.17 2.91
N VAL A 125 -5.99 9.86 1.77
CA VAL A 125 -6.30 11.30 1.75
C VAL A 125 -7.45 11.57 0.79
N ALA A 126 -8.33 12.52 1.12
CA ALA A 126 -9.46 12.91 0.28
C ALA A 126 -9.64 14.43 0.25
N ARG A 127 -10.31 14.92 -0.81
CA ARG A 127 -10.76 16.31 -0.89
C ARG A 127 -11.90 16.57 0.09
N GLU A 128 -12.83 15.64 0.11
CA GLU A 128 -13.98 15.65 0.99
C GLU A 128 -13.60 15.27 2.42
N ASP A 129 -14.35 15.76 3.41
CA ASP A 129 -14.16 15.43 4.83
C ASP A 129 -15.53 15.14 5.49
N GLU A 130 -16.35 14.39 4.78
CA GLU A 130 -17.66 13.94 5.22
C GLU A 130 -17.57 12.58 5.92
N GLU A 131 -18.58 12.22 6.71
CA GLU A 131 -18.59 11.03 7.55
C GLU A 131 -18.35 9.73 6.74
N ASP A 132 -18.83 9.66 5.51
CA ASP A 132 -18.74 8.49 4.65
C ASP A 132 -17.55 8.50 3.68
N THR A 133 -16.78 9.60 3.63
CA THR A 133 -15.68 9.80 2.68
C THR A 133 -14.70 8.60 2.62
N PHE A 134 -14.42 7.99 3.75
CA PHE A 134 -13.42 6.91 3.84
C PHE A 134 -14.02 5.51 4.03
N VAL A 135 -15.35 5.37 4.07
CA VAL A 135 -16.03 4.08 4.30
C VAL A 135 -15.62 3.06 3.24
N GLY A 136 -15.70 3.44 1.97
CA GLY A 136 -15.40 2.53 0.85
C GLY A 136 -13.97 2.02 0.87
N ILE A 137 -12.98 2.92 0.90
CA ILE A 137 -11.55 2.53 0.88
C ILE A 137 -11.16 1.73 2.14
N THR A 138 -11.73 2.08 3.29
CA THR A 138 -11.47 1.35 4.54
C THR A 138 -12.06 -0.06 4.47
N HIS A 139 -13.27 -0.21 3.93
CA HIS A 139 -13.89 -1.52 3.74
C HIS A 139 -13.08 -2.39 2.77
N GLU A 140 -12.67 -1.82 1.62
CA GLU A 140 -11.84 -2.51 0.65
C GLU A 140 -10.49 -2.94 1.27
N PHE A 141 -9.83 -2.05 2.01
CA PHE A 141 -8.60 -2.35 2.73
C PHE A 141 -8.76 -3.55 3.67
N LYS A 142 -9.80 -3.56 4.52
CA LYS A 142 -10.07 -4.67 5.43
C LYS A 142 -10.35 -5.99 4.69
N ARG A 143 -10.98 -5.94 3.52
CA ARG A 143 -11.15 -7.13 2.67
C ARG A 143 -9.82 -7.67 2.16
N ILE A 144 -8.92 -6.80 1.71
CA ILE A 144 -7.56 -7.17 1.28
C ILE A 144 -6.80 -7.87 2.43
N LEU A 145 -6.88 -7.34 3.66
CA LEU A 145 -6.23 -7.94 4.82
C LEU A 145 -6.72 -9.36 5.07
N LYS A 146 -8.04 -9.56 4.98
CA LYS A 146 -8.66 -10.88 5.16
C LYS A 146 -8.17 -11.89 4.12
N GLU A 147 -8.13 -11.49 2.84
CA GLU A 147 -7.68 -12.37 1.74
C GLU A 147 -6.18 -12.70 1.83
N LEU A 148 -5.37 -11.77 2.33
CA LEU A 148 -3.92 -11.96 2.52
C LEU A 148 -3.56 -12.54 3.90
N ASN A 149 -4.54 -12.76 4.79
CA ASN A 149 -4.36 -13.23 6.18
C ASN A 149 -3.41 -12.32 6.98
N ILE A 150 -3.56 -11.00 6.88
CA ILE A 150 -2.77 -10.03 7.64
C ILE A 150 -3.48 -9.74 8.97
N PRO A 151 -2.88 -10.06 10.13
CA PRO A 151 -3.56 -10.02 11.42
C PRO A 151 -3.69 -8.62 12.01
N GLU A 152 -2.73 -7.74 11.76
CA GLU A 152 -2.67 -6.40 12.37
C GLU A 152 -2.80 -5.30 11.34
N PHE A 153 -3.44 -4.20 11.70
CA PHE A 153 -3.51 -3.03 10.83
C PHE A 153 -3.66 -1.71 11.57
N GLU A 154 -3.27 -0.63 10.87
CA GLU A 154 -3.50 0.75 11.27
C GLU A 154 -4.06 1.55 10.09
N ILE A 155 -4.83 2.58 10.39
CA ILE A 155 -5.45 3.45 9.40
C ILE A 155 -5.25 4.91 9.80
N ILE A 156 -4.72 5.71 8.88
CA ILE A 156 -4.70 7.17 8.99
C ILE A 156 -5.41 7.73 7.77
N THR A 157 -6.48 8.47 8.01
CA THR A 157 -7.25 9.17 6.99
C THR A 157 -7.15 10.68 7.20
N VAL A 158 -7.12 11.44 6.10
CA VAL A 158 -7.09 12.91 6.12
C VAL A 158 -8.03 13.44 5.06
N GLY A 159 -9.12 14.07 5.49
CA GLY A 159 -10.05 14.79 4.62
C GLY A 159 -9.64 16.25 4.42
N GLY A 160 -10.37 16.98 3.56
CA GLY A 160 -10.17 18.40 3.33
C GLY A 160 -8.90 18.79 2.57
N VAL A 161 -8.17 17.84 1.95
CA VAL A 161 -6.90 18.11 1.25
C VAL A 161 -7.03 17.85 -0.25
N HIS A 162 -7.06 18.91 -1.05
CA HIS A 162 -7.32 18.86 -2.49
C HIS A 162 -6.12 19.24 -3.36
N LEU A 163 -5.51 20.39 -3.08
CA LEU A 163 -4.36 20.87 -3.83
C LEU A 163 -3.09 20.16 -3.40
N ARG A 164 -2.01 20.36 -4.17
CA ARG A 164 -0.69 19.85 -3.76
C ARG A 164 -0.28 20.49 -2.45
N GLU A 165 0.25 19.69 -1.55
CA GLU A 165 0.84 20.14 -0.29
C GLU A 165 -0.17 20.71 0.73
N ASP A 166 -1.50 20.61 0.49
CA ASP A 166 -2.51 21.04 1.47
C ASP A 166 -2.34 20.35 2.84
N ILE A 167 -1.76 19.15 2.85
CA ILE A 167 -1.48 18.40 4.07
C ILE A 167 -0.29 18.97 4.89
N VAL A 168 0.48 19.93 4.33
CA VAL A 168 1.62 20.52 5.04
C VAL A 168 1.14 21.27 6.29
N GLY A 169 1.71 20.92 7.43
CA GLY A 169 1.27 21.45 8.73
C GLY A 169 0.12 20.69 9.39
N HIS A 170 -0.50 19.72 8.69
CA HIS A 170 -1.56 18.91 9.28
C HIS A 170 -0.99 17.89 10.29
N GLU A 171 -1.65 17.73 11.45
CA GLU A 171 -1.23 16.84 12.52
C GLU A 171 -1.04 15.37 12.10
N ALA A 172 -1.76 14.92 11.07
CA ALA A 172 -1.64 13.57 10.54
C ALA A 172 -0.24 13.23 10.03
N LEU A 173 0.57 14.22 9.62
CA LEU A 173 1.97 13.99 9.27
C LEU A 173 2.78 13.53 10.49
N GLU A 174 2.57 14.15 11.64
CA GLU A 174 3.24 13.71 12.87
C GLU A 174 2.69 12.37 13.35
N ARG A 175 1.36 12.16 13.29
CA ARG A 175 0.76 10.85 13.60
C ARG A 175 1.35 9.74 12.72
N ALA A 176 1.52 9.97 11.43
CA ALA A 176 2.13 8.99 10.51
C ALA A 176 3.60 8.73 10.86
N ARG A 177 4.36 9.78 11.23
CA ARG A 177 5.74 9.65 11.66
C ARG A 177 5.86 8.85 12.96
N GLU A 178 5.04 9.16 13.96
CA GLU A 178 5.02 8.41 15.23
C GLU A 178 4.62 6.95 14.99
N LEU A 179 3.60 6.69 14.15
CA LEU A 179 3.26 5.32 13.75
C LEU A 179 4.46 4.60 13.12
N GLY A 180 5.21 5.29 12.25
CA GLY A 180 6.43 4.72 11.68
C GLY A 180 7.46 4.30 12.74
N LYS A 181 7.62 5.08 13.82
CA LYS A 181 8.53 4.76 14.91
C LYS A 181 8.10 3.53 15.75
N THR A 182 6.83 3.13 15.69
CA THR A 182 6.35 1.93 16.40
C THR A 182 6.71 0.62 15.71
N ILE A 183 7.14 0.69 14.44
CA ILE A 183 7.50 -0.52 13.68
C ILE A 183 8.90 -1.00 14.07
N ASN A 184 8.97 -2.16 14.74
CA ASN A 184 10.20 -2.76 15.30
C ASN A 184 10.11 -4.30 15.40
#